data_7e83591ead3b21e1fa6f0df08aea6579
#
_entry.id   7e83591ead3b21e1fa6f0df08aea6579
#
_cell.length_a   1.000
_cell.length_b   1.000
_cell.length_c   1.000
_cell.angle_alpha   90.00
_cell.angle_beta   90.00
_cell.angle_gamma   90.00
#
_symmetry.space_group_name_H-M   'P 1'
#
loop_
_entity.id
_entity.type
_entity.pdbx_description
1 polymer ?
#
loop_
_entity_poly.entity_id
_entity_poly.type
_entity_poly.pdbx_seq_one_letter_code
_entity_poly.pdbx_strand_id
1 'polypeptide(L)' 'MTDDKLRATPAARKLADDLGINLYDVSGTGAKGRVHKEDIESYRESNIVKI' A
#
# COMPACT_ATOMS: atom_id res chain seq x y z
N MET A 1 4.55 -1.90 17.61
CA MET A 1 3.94 -1.54 17.71
C MET A 1 2.87 -1.27 16.88
N THR A 2 2.19 -0.48 16.81
CA THR A 2 1.05 -0.30 16.08
C THR A 2 1.25 0.58 14.93
N ASP A 3 2.45 0.87 14.61
CA ASP A 3 2.71 1.71 13.48
C ASP A 3 2.18 1.13 12.20
N ASP A 4 2.17 -0.17 12.09
CA ASP A 4 1.66 -0.78 10.88
C ASP A 4 0.22 -0.41 10.63
N LYS A 5 -0.55 -0.37 11.67
CA LYS A 5 -1.93 -0.04 11.49
C LYS A 5 -2.10 1.40 11.10
N LEU A 6 -1.23 2.26 11.60
CA LEU A 6 -1.35 3.66 11.29
C LEU A 6 -0.75 4.00 9.95
N ARG A 7 0.08 3.10 9.42
CA ARG A 7 0.69 3.38 8.17
C ARG A 7 -0.23 3.17 7.00
N ALA A 8 -1.27 2.44 7.15
CA ALA A 8 -2.15 2.13 6.05
C ALA A 8 -3.58 2.07 6.53
N THR A 9 -4.49 2.42 5.67
CA THR A 9 -5.89 2.30 6.00
C THR A 9 -6.26 0.83 5.96
N PRO A 10 -7.34 0.43 6.61
CA PRO A 10 -7.75 -0.97 6.56
C PRO A 10 -7.98 -1.46 5.14
N ALA A 11 -8.50 -0.59 4.29
CA ALA A 11 -8.74 -0.97 2.91
C ALA A 11 -7.43 -1.23 2.19
N ALA A 12 -6.43 -0.38 2.44
CA ALA A 12 -5.15 -0.54 1.82
C ALA A 12 -4.48 -1.83 2.29
N ARG A 13 -4.59 -2.12 3.58
CA ARG A 13 -3.99 -3.32 4.10
C ARG A 13 -4.60 -4.55 3.47
N LYS A 14 -5.90 -4.55 3.36
CA LYS A 14 -6.58 -5.69 2.79
C LYS A 14 -6.21 -5.86 1.33
N LEU A 15 -6.17 -4.76 0.60
CA LEU A 15 -5.84 -4.84 -0.81
C LEU A 15 -4.41 -5.32 -1.00
N ALA A 16 -3.50 -4.81 -0.19
CA ALA A 16 -2.11 -5.23 -0.30
C ALA A 16 -1.98 -6.72 -0.02
N ASP A 17 -2.70 -7.19 0.98
CA ASP A 17 -2.66 -8.59 1.32
C ASP A 17 -3.21 -9.44 0.18
N ASP A 18 -4.30 -9.00 -0.42
CA ASP A 18 -4.89 -9.74 -1.53
C ASP A 18 -3.94 -9.79 -2.71
N LEU A 19 -3.20 -8.74 -2.94
CA LEU A 19 -2.31 -8.68 -4.07
C LEU A 19 -0.90 -9.18 -3.74
N GLY A 20 -0.66 -9.49 -2.50
CA GLY A 20 0.66 -9.96 -2.11
C GLY A 20 1.69 -8.83 -2.10
N ILE A 21 1.25 -7.61 -1.84
CA ILE A 21 2.12 -6.47 -1.84
C ILE A 21 2.52 -6.14 -0.41
N ASN A 22 3.79 -5.82 -0.24
CA ASN A 22 4.28 -5.45 1.08
C ASN A 22 4.03 -3.96 1.28
N LEU A 23 3.33 -3.63 2.33
CA LEU A 23 3.00 -2.23 2.59
C LEU A 23 4.25 -1.38 2.75
N TYR A 24 5.30 -1.96 3.23
CA TYR A 24 6.54 -1.20 3.42
C TYR A 24 7.20 -0.85 2.11
N ASP A 25 6.83 -1.54 1.05
CA ASP A 25 7.39 -1.24 -0.25
C ASP A 25 6.61 -0.15 -0.96
N VAL A 26 5.44 0.19 -0.44
CA VAL A 26 4.58 1.15 -1.09
C VAL A 26 4.80 2.53 -0.47
N SER A 27 4.90 3.54 -1.32
CA SER A 27 5.07 4.89 -0.84
C SER A 27 3.70 5.46 -0.55
N GLY A 28 3.44 5.76 0.68
CA GLY A 28 2.15 6.34 1.04
C GLY A 28 2.12 7.82 0.71
N THR A 29 0.98 8.30 0.29
CA THR A 29 0.83 9.71 0.00
C THR A 29 -0.01 10.41 1.06
N GLY A 30 -0.46 9.67 2.05
CA GLY A 30 -1.25 10.28 3.09
C GLY A 30 -0.41 10.95 4.15
N ALA A 31 -1.05 11.40 5.21
CA ALA A 31 -0.34 12.05 6.29
C ALA A 31 0.68 11.10 6.87
N LYS A 32 1.87 11.59 7.08
CA LYS A 32 2.92 10.79 7.66
C LYS A 32 3.22 9.53 6.84
N GLY A 33 2.98 9.62 5.56
CA GLY A 33 3.29 8.49 4.70
C GLY A 33 2.28 7.38 4.75
N ARG A 34 1.06 7.69 5.17
CA ARG A 34 0.04 6.68 5.25
C ARG A 34 -0.31 6.16 3.86
N VAL A 35 -0.45 4.88 3.76
CA VAL A 35 -0.77 4.24 2.50
C VAL A 35 -2.27 4.10 2.36
N HIS A 36 -2.80 4.48 1.22
CA HIS A 36 -4.21 4.34 0.94
C HIS A 36 -4.40 3.28 -0.11
N LYS A 37 -5.65 2.90 -0.31
CA LYS A 37 -5.95 1.90 -1.31
C LYS A 37 -5.42 2.31 -2.67
N GLU A 38 -5.55 3.58 -2.99
CA GLU A 38 -5.09 4.08 -4.27
C GLU A 38 -3.58 3.93 -4.41
N ASP A 39 -2.87 4.06 -3.31
CA ASP A 39 -1.43 3.91 -3.35
C ASP A 39 -1.06 2.48 -3.69
N ILE A 40 -1.81 1.53 -3.18
CA ILE A 40 -1.57 0.14 -3.48
C ILE A 40 -1.82 -0.13 -4.96
N GLU A 41 -2.88 0.42 -5.49
CA GLU A 41 -3.20 0.22 -6.89
C GLU A 41 -2.14 0.84 -7.78
N SER A 42 -1.67 2.00 -7.40
CA SER A 42 -0.65 2.66 -8.17
C SER A 42 0.65 1.86 -8.15
N TYR A 43 1.00 1.35 -6.98
CA TYR A 43 2.19 0.54 -6.86
C TYR A 43 2.07 -0.71 -7.71
N ARG A 44 0.90 -1.32 -7.68
CA ARG A 44 0.67 -2.52 -8.45
C ARG A 44 0.84 -2.25 -9.93
N GLU A 45 0.29 -1.14 -10.40
CA GLU A 45 0.40 -0.82 -11.79
C GLU A 45 1.83 -0.55 -12.18
N SER A 46 2.56 0.12 -11.32
CA SER A 46 3.94 0.39 -11.64
C SER A 46 4.78 -0.88 -11.70
N ASN A 47 4.40 -1.83 -10.89
CA ASN A 47 5.16 -3.05 -10.88
C ASN A 47 4.74 -4.08 -11.86
N ILE A 48 3.66 -3.89 -12.51
CA ILE A 48 3.24 -4.80 -13.49
C ILE A 48 4.00 -4.51 -14.69
N VAL A 49 5.01 -5.08 -14.90
CA VAL A 49 5.78 -4.77 -15.98
C VAL A 49 5.33 -5.37 -17.12
N LYS A 50 5.03 -4.96 -17.93
CA LYS A 50 4.61 -5.53 -18.92
C LYS A 50 5.57 -5.81 -19.74
N ILE A 51 5.94 -6.38 -20.16
CA ILE A 51 6.88 -6.73 -20.89
C ILE A 51 6.83 -6.69 -21.83
#